data_fcd973daf0fc7ca3245df86ce96d22f4
#
_entry.id   fcd973daf0fc7ca3245df86ce96d22f4
#
_cell.length_a   1.000
_cell.length_b   1.000
_cell.length_c   1.000
_cell.angle_alpha   90.00
_cell.angle_beta   90.00
_cell.angle_gamma   90.00
#
_symmetry.space_group_name_H-M   'P 1'
#
loop_
_entity.id
_entity.type
_entity.pdbx_description
1 polymer ?
#
loop_
_entity_poly.entity_id
_entity_poly.type
_entity_poly.pdbx_seq_one_letter_code
_entity_poly.pdbx_strand_id
1 'polypeptide(L)'
;MAQSDKKILAAMPKLSSQRVAMLLEEVIGCRWTISVLGAVAKGVKRPGALERHIEGISAKVLSDRLRQFTRAGIFERVQFPEIPPRVEYQLTAFGRKFLRLLHEVERLQTELNGESAKNIRVSHHK
;
A
#
# COMPACT_ATOMS: atom_id res chain seq x y z
N MET A 1 -12.47 -26.31 10.13
CA MET A 1 -11.76 -25.16 9.57
C MET A 1 -12.41 -24.65 8.31
N ALA A 2 -12.53 -25.46 7.30
CA ALA A 2 -13.14 -25.03 6.05
C ALA A 2 -14.55 -24.50 6.25
N GLN A 3 -15.33 -25.15 7.12
CA GLN A 3 -16.68 -24.68 7.42
C GLN A 3 -16.68 -23.38 8.19
N SER A 4 -15.74 -23.22 9.09
CA SER A 4 -15.59 -21.99 9.86
C SER A 4 -15.23 -20.83 8.93
N ASP A 5 -14.30 -21.08 8.02
CA ASP A 5 -13.91 -20.08 7.04
C ASP A 5 -15.07 -19.74 6.10
N LYS A 6 -15.79 -20.76 5.65
CA LYS A 6 -16.97 -20.55 4.83
C LYS A 6 -18.03 -19.74 5.55
N LYS A 7 -18.20 -20.02 6.84
CA LYS A 7 -19.20 -19.31 7.63
C LYS A 7 -18.80 -17.85 7.81
N ILE A 8 -17.54 -17.61 8.07
CA ILE A 8 -17.02 -16.26 8.18
C ILE A 8 -17.18 -15.54 6.85
N LEU A 9 -16.83 -16.21 5.77
CA LEU A 9 -16.98 -15.66 4.43
C LEU A 9 -18.43 -15.42 4.07
N ALA A 10 -19.33 -16.33 4.51
CA ALA A 10 -20.75 -16.17 4.29
C ALA A 10 -21.31 -14.99 5.09
N ALA A 11 -20.77 -14.76 6.29
CA ALA A 11 -21.20 -13.64 7.11
C ALA A 11 -20.61 -12.32 6.60
N MET A 12 -19.37 -12.37 6.09
CA MET A 12 -18.66 -11.19 5.62
C MET A 12 -18.05 -11.41 4.24
N PRO A 13 -18.78 -12.09 3.32
CA PRO A 13 -18.18 -12.44 2.03
C PRO A 13 -17.77 -11.20 1.25
N LYS A 14 -18.60 -10.18 1.33
CA LYS A 14 -18.32 -8.93 0.64
C LYS A 14 -17.19 -8.16 1.29
N LEU A 15 -17.05 -8.27 2.61
CA LEU A 15 -15.96 -7.61 3.30
C LEU A 15 -14.62 -8.25 2.99
N SER A 16 -14.57 -9.58 2.91
CA SER A 16 -13.27 -10.22 2.68
C SER A 16 -12.83 -10.14 1.22
N SER A 17 -13.72 -10.36 0.27
CA SER A 17 -13.34 -10.28 -1.14
C SER A 17 -13.29 -8.85 -1.64
N GLN A 18 -14.20 -8.00 -1.16
CA GLN A 18 -14.23 -6.60 -1.56
C GLN A 18 -13.17 -5.77 -0.85
N ARG A 19 -12.73 -6.23 0.32
CA ARG A 19 -11.75 -5.46 1.09
C ARG A 19 -10.45 -5.26 0.32
N VAL A 20 -9.93 -6.32 -0.29
CA VAL A 20 -8.72 -6.21 -1.10
C VAL A 20 -8.97 -5.33 -2.31
N ALA A 21 -10.11 -5.53 -2.98
CA ALA A 21 -10.47 -4.71 -4.14
C ALA A 21 -10.60 -3.25 -3.76
N MET A 22 -11.26 -2.95 -2.65
CA MET A 22 -11.40 -1.58 -2.18
C MET A 22 -10.07 -0.97 -1.81
N LEU A 23 -9.20 -1.75 -1.17
CA LEU A 23 -7.86 -1.29 -0.85
C LEU A 23 -7.08 -0.98 -2.13
N LEU A 24 -7.20 -1.84 -3.13
CA LEU A 24 -6.54 -1.60 -4.41
C LEU A 24 -7.04 -0.32 -5.06
N GLU A 25 -8.35 -0.09 -5.04
CA GLU A 25 -8.92 1.12 -5.59
C GLU A 25 -8.41 2.37 -4.87
N GLU A 26 -8.43 2.34 -3.54
CA GLU A 26 -7.92 3.45 -2.75
C GLU A 26 -6.45 3.70 -3.03
N VAL A 27 -5.69 2.63 -3.10
CA VAL A 27 -4.25 2.67 -3.21
C VAL A 27 -3.80 3.11 -4.61
N ILE A 28 -4.46 2.60 -5.64
CA ILE A 28 -4.14 2.97 -7.02
C ILE A 28 -4.43 4.46 -7.23
N GLY A 29 -5.49 4.97 -6.59
CA GLY A 29 -5.79 6.38 -6.64
C GLY A 29 -4.93 7.24 -5.74
N CYS A 30 -4.09 6.63 -4.93
CA CYS A 30 -3.29 7.34 -3.93
C CYS A 30 -1.86 7.52 -4.41
N ARG A 31 -1.47 8.75 -4.61
CA ARG A 31 -0.18 9.10 -5.15
C ARG A 31 1.00 8.57 -4.34
N TRP A 32 0.84 8.49 -3.03
CA TRP A 32 1.96 8.24 -2.13
C TRP A 32 2.06 6.80 -1.61
N THR A 33 1.12 5.95 -1.99
CA THR A 33 1.00 4.63 -1.36
C THR A 33 2.23 3.75 -1.57
N ILE A 34 2.62 3.56 -2.81
CA ILE A 34 3.76 2.69 -3.10
C ILE A 34 5.03 3.25 -2.50
N SER A 35 5.16 4.59 -2.50
CA SER A 35 6.32 5.24 -1.90
C SER A 35 6.39 4.98 -0.40
N VAL A 36 5.26 5.08 0.30
CA VAL A 36 5.23 4.87 1.75
C VAL A 36 5.50 3.40 2.08
N LEU A 37 4.79 2.49 1.40
CA LEU A 37 4.99 1.06 1.66
C LEU A 37 6.40 0.63 1.29
N GLY A 38 6.91 1.10 0.17
CA GLY A 38 8.25 0.76 -0.26
C GLY A 38 9.32 1.26 0.68
N ALA A 39 9.15 2.47 1.21
CA ALA A 39 10.10 3.03 2.16
C ALA A 39 10.14 2.22 3.45
N VAL A 40 8.96 1.84 3.96
CA VAL A 40 8.89 1.01 5.17
C VAL A 40 9.52 -0.36 4.90
N ALA A 41 9.30 -0.92 3.72
CA ALA A 41 9.90 -2.20 3.34
C ALA A 41 11.42 -2.12 3.32
N LYS A 42 11.97 -0.96 2.99
CA LYS A 42 13.42 -0.75 2.96
C LYS A 42 14.01 -0.47 4.32
N GLY A 43 13.19 -0.39 5.35
CA GLY A 43 13.65 -0.19 6.71
C GLY A 43 13.53 1.23 7.21
N VAL A 44 12.88 2.12 6.46
CA VAL A 44 12.59 3.47 6.94
C VAL A 44 11.33 3.38 7.76
N LYS A 45 11.46 3.37 9.07
CA LYS A 45 10.39 2.96 9.98
C LYS A 45 9.77 4.09 10.77
N ARG A 46 10.49 5.18 10.96
CA ARG A 46 10.02 6.28 11.80
C ARG A 46 9.33 7.34 10.96
N PRO A 47 8.23 7.92 11.48
CA PRO A 47 7.49 8.93 10.71
C PRO A 47 8.36 10.09 10.23
N GLY A 48 9.23 10.61 11.10
CA GLY A 48 10.13 11.70 10.69
C GLY A 48 11.08 11.30 9.59
N ALA A 49 11.61 10.08 9.67
CA ALA A 49 12.50 9.55 8.64
C ALA A 49 11.76 9.33 7.34
N LEU A 50 10.51 8.85 7.42
CA LEU A 50 9.67 8.67 6.24
C LEU A 50 9.39 9.99 5.55
N GLU A 51 9.10 11.01 6.34
CA GLU A 51 8.83 12.33 5.80
C GLU A 51 10.04 12.88 5.05
N ARG A 52 11.21 12.66 5.59
CA ARG A 52 12.46 13.11 4.93
C ARG A 52 12.80 12.26 3.72
N HIS A 53 12.47 10.98 3.77
CA HIS A 53 12.81 10.04 2.69
C HIS A 53 11.91 10.21 1.47
N ILE A 54 10.64 10.50 1.69
CA ILE A 54 9.67 10.60 0.61
C ILE A 54 9.54 12.07 0.21
N GLU A 55 10.17 12.41 -0.90
CA GLU A 55 10.22 13.78 -1.35
C GLU A 55 8.82 14.30 -1.69
N GLY A 56 8.50 15.45 -1.12
CA GLY A 56 7.25 16.13 -1.43
C GLY A 56 6.04 15.73 -0.60
N ILE A 57 6.17 14.70 0.23
CA ILE A 57 5.03 14.29 1.06
C ILE A 57 4.89 15.25 2.25
N SER A 58 3.67 15.65 2.54
CA SER A 58 3.41 16.47 3.72
C SER A 58 3.28 15.58 4.96
N ALA A 59 3.53 16.17 6.12
CA ALA A 59 3.38 15.45 7.38
C ALA A 59 1.95 14.96 7.55
N LYS A 60 0.97 15.76 7.13
CA LYS A 60 -0.43 15.39 7.24
C LYS A 60 -0.77 14.19 6.36
N VAL A 61 -0.34 14.22 5.11
CA VAL A 61 -0.62 13.11 4.19
C VAL A 61 0.05 11.85 4.69
N LEU A 62 1.31 11.95 5.12
CA LEU A 62 2.01 10.80 5.66
C LEU A 62 1.28 10.22 6.88
N SER A 63 0.90 11.08 7.80
CA SER A 63 0.18 10.66 9.01
C SER A 63 -1.12 9.95 8.65
N ASP A 64 -1.87 10.50 7.70
CA ASP A 64 -3.12 9.90 7.25
C ASP A 64 -2.88 8.51 6.63
N ARG A 65 -1.84 8.40 5.81
CA ARG A 65 -1.51 7.12 5.17
C ARG A 65 -1.06 6.07 6.18
N LEU A 66 -0.21 6.48 7.12
CA LEU A 66 0.24 5.55 8.17
C LEU A 66 -0.94 5.01 8.97
N ARG A 67 -1.88 5.88 9.31
CA ARG A 67 -3.06 5.48 10.05
C ARG A 67 -3.97 4.57 9.23
N GLN A 68 -4.17 4.92 7.99
CA GLN A 68 -5.00 4.15 7.06
C GLN A 68 -4.44 2.74 6.89
N PHE A 69 -3.15 2.64 6.63
CA PHE A 69 -2.52 1.35 6.38
C PHE A 69 -2.42 0.49 7.63
N THR A 70 -2.30 1.13 8.79
CA THR A 70 -2.32 0.40 10.06
C THR A 70 -3.71 -0.21 10.29
N ARG A 71 -4.75 0.56 10.05
CA ARG A 71 -6.12 0.06 10.18
C ARG A 71 -6.41 -1.06 9.18
N ALA A 72 -5.83 -0.98 8.02
CA ALA A 72 -6.02 -2.00 6.98
C ALA A 72 -5.23 -3.28 7.25
N GLY A 73 -4.36 -3.29 8.26
CA GLY A 73 -3.54 -4.44 8.57
C GLY A 73 -2.29 -4.54 7.70
N ILE A 74 -1.97 -3.49 6.97
CA ILE A 74 -0.77 -3.44 6.13
C ILE A 74 0.46 -3.12 6.97
N PHE A 75 0.30 -2.18 7.90
CA PHE A 75 1.36 -1.81 8.84
C PHE A 75 1.02 -2.24 10.24
N GLU A 76 2.07 -2.50 11.00
CA GLU A 76 2.02 -2.65 12.45
C GLU A 76 2.74 -1.46 13.05
N ARG A 77 2.05 -0.78 13.99
CA ARG A 77 2.62 0.35 14.68
C ARG A 77 3.21 -0.14 16.00
N VAL A 78 4.49 0.08 16.20
CA VAL A 78 5.19 -0.36 17.41
C VAL A 78 5.64 0.88 18.16
N GLN A 79 5.25 0.97 19.42
CA GLN A 79 5.65 2.07 20.27
C GLN A 79 6.65 1.58 21.30
N PHE A 80 7.78 2.28 21.38
CA PHE A 80 8.82 1.96 22.34
C PHE A 80 8.73 2.91 23.52
N PRO A 81 8.80 2.36 24.75
CA PRO A 81 8.66 3.17 25.97
C PRO A 81 9.97 3.92 26.28
N GLU A 82 10.30 4.87 25.43
CA GLU A 82 11.47 5.71 25.59
C GLU A 82 11.02 7.14 25.88
N ILE A 83 11.96 8.00 26.22
CA ILE A 83 11.71 9.41 26.43
C ILE A 83 12.68 10.18 25.53
N PRO A 84 12.16 10.87 24.48
CA PRO A 84 10.76 10.86 24.04
C PRO A 84 10.34 9.53 23.47
N PRO A 85 9.03 9.25 23.43
CA PRO A 85 8.55 7.98 22.90
C PRO A 85 8.93 7.81 21.44
N ARG A 86 9.32 6.59 21.10
CA ARG A 86 9.67 6.26 19.72
C ARG A 86 8.58 5.39 19.13
N VAL A 87 8.16 5.74 17.93
CA VAL A 87 7.17 4.97 17.19
C VAL A 87 7.80 4.51 15.89
N GLU A 88 7.62 3.24 15.57
CA GLU A 88 8.09 2.67 14.32
C GLU A 88 6.94 1.94 13.64
N TYR A 89 6.98 1.94 12.32
CA TYR A 89 6.02 1.21 11.49
C TYR A 89 6.76 0.12 10.75
N GLN A 90 6.14 -1.03 10.64
CA GLN A 90 6.70 -2.12 9.87
C GLN A 90 5.58 -2.85 9.13
N LEU A 91 5.94 -3.51 8.04
CA LEU A 91 4.98 -4.26 7.27
C LEU A 91 4.59 -5.53 8.01
N THR A 92 3.30 -5.81 8.02
CA THR A 92 2.81 -7.12 8.45
C THR A 92 3.06 -8.13 7.35
N ALA A 93 2.81 -9.41 7.64
CA ALA A 93 2.89 -10.45 6.61
C ALA A 93 1.92 -10.12 5.47
N PHE A 94 0.72 -9.69 5.82
CA PHE A 94 -0.26 -9.24 4.82
C PHE A 94 0.27 -8.04 4.04
N GLY A 95 0.87 -7.08 4.75
CA GLY A 95 1.41 -5.88 4.11
C GLY A 95 2.50 -6.21 3.10
N ARG A 96 3.35 -7.18 3.39
CA ARG A 96 4.38 -7.59 2.44
C ARG A 96 3.78 -8.20 1.19
N LYS A 97 2.76 -9.02 1.37
CA LYS A 97 2.05 -9.62 0.23
C LYS A 97 1.33 -8.56 -0.59
N PHE A 98 0.73 -7.61 0.11
CA PHE A 98 0.02 -6.52 -0.55
C PHE A 98 0.98 -5.66 -1.36
N LEU A 99 2.15 -5.37 -0.82
CA LEU A 99 3.16 -4.61 -1.54
C LEU A 99 3.63 -5.35 -2.80
N ARG A 100 3.81 -6.66 -2.71
CA ARG A 100 4.16 -7.44 -3.90
C ARG A 100 3.08 -7.35 -4.96
N LEU A 101 1.82 -7.40 -4.53
CA LEU A 101 0.70 -7.26 -5.45
C LEU A 101 0.72 -5.89 -6.11
N LEU A 102 0.98 -4.84 -5.34
CA LEU A 102 1.06 -3.49 -5.89
C LEU A 102 2.18 -3.35 -6.92
N HIS A 103 3.31 -3.99 -6.66
CA HIS A 103 4.41 -3.98 -7.64
C HIS A 103 4.01 -4.67 -8.92
N GLU A 104 3.21 -5.74 -8.83
CA GLU A 104 2.69 -6.41 -10.02
C GLU A 104 1.72 -5.52 -10.78
N VAL A 105 0.85 -4.84 -10.06
CA VAL A 105 -0.07 -3.88 -10.68
C VAL A 105 0.71 -2.78 -11.38
N GLU A 106 1.72 -2.28 -10.71
CA GLU A 106 2.57 -1.22 -11.26
C GLU A 106 3.29 -1.70 -12.51
N ARG A 107 3.77 -2.92 -12.50
CA ARG A 107 4.46 -3.50 -13.64
C ARG A 107 3.51 -3.67 -14.82
N LEU A 108 2.30 -4.16 -14.57
CA LEU A 108 1.28 -4.28 -15.61
C LEU A 108 0.92 -2.91 -16.17
N GLN A 109 0.81 -1.92 -15.32
CA GLN A 109 0.52 -0.56 -15.74
C GLN A 109 1.61 -0.03 -16.65
N THR A 110 2.85 -0.31 -16.30
CA THR A 110 4.00 0.11 -17.11
C THR A 110 3.98 -0.58 -18.48
N GLU A 111 3.67 -1.87 -18.50
CA GLU A 111 3.56 -2.60 -19.76
C GLU A 111 2.46 -2.04 -20.65
N LEU A 112 1.30 -1.80 -20.04
CA LEU A 112 0.18 -1.22 -20.77
C LEU A 112 0.52 0.17 -21.31
N ASN A 113 1.15 0.98 -20.49
CA ASN A 113 1.56 2.33 -20.91
C ASN A 113 2.58 2.25 -22.03
N GLY A 114 3.50 1.30 -21.96
CA GLY A 114 4.47 1.08 -23.01
C GLY A 114 3.81 0.65 -24.30
N GLU A 115 2.88 -0.27 -24.24
CA GLU A 115 2.13 -0.72 -25.41
C GLU A 115 1.24 0.39 -25.96
N SER A 116 0.56 1.09 -25.08
CA SER A 116 -0.28 2.22 -25.49
C SER A 116 0.56 3.28 -26.17
N ALA A 117 1.73 3.56 -25.64
CA ALA A 117 2.62 4.53 -26.25
C ALA A 117 3.06 4.06 -27.63
N LYS A 118 3.35 2.77 -27.77
CA LYS A 118 3.70 2.20 -29.07
C LYS A 118 2.55 2.29 -30.05
N ASN A 119 1.37 1.93 -29.59
CA ASN A 119 0.18 1.99 -30.44
C ASN A 119 -0.14 3.41 -30.84
N ILE A 120 -0.04 4.33 -29.92
CA ILE A 120 -0.28 5.74 -30.21
C ILE A 120 0.74 6.24 -31.22
N ARG A 121 2.00 5.85 -31.05
CA ARG A 121 3.04 6.25 -32.01
C ARG A 121 2.74 5.72 -33.40
N VAL A 122 2.38 4.43 -33.47
CA VAL A 122 2.02 3.82 -34.75
C VAL A 122 0.82 4.53 -35.33
N SER A 123 -0.20 4.79 -34.51
CA SER A 123 -1.40 5.49 -34.99
C SER A 123 -1.10 6.90 -35.47
N HIS A 124 -0.23 7.60 -34.76
CA HIS A 124 0.13 8.97 -35.12
C HIS A 124 1.01 9.03 -36.36
N HIS A 125 1.74 7.95 -36.61
CA HIS A 125 2.60 7.89 -37.77
C HIS A 125 1.86 7.56 -39.04
N LYS A 126 0.62 7.18 -38.90
CA LYS A 126 -0.24 6.94 -40.06
C LYS A 126 -0.84 8.26 -40.58
#